data_5fcdaefa38d523df64b366a30f79cbef
#
_entry.id   5fcdaefa38d523df64b366a30f79cbef
#
_cell.length_a   1.000
_cell.length_b   1.000
_cell.length_c   1.000
_cell.angle_alpha   90.00
_cell.angle_beta   90.00
_cell.angle_gamma   90.00
#
_symmetry.space_group_name_H-M   'P 1'
#
loop_
_entity.id
_entity.type
_entity.pdbx_description
1 polymer ?
#
loop_
_entity_poly.entity_id
_entity_poly.type
_entity_poly.pdbx_seq_one_letter_code
_entity_poly.pdbx_strand_id
1 'polypeptide(L)'
;EMCIRDRNHGKDPQQYGIGFKEIWEIDEKNHEEGLVMHSAGWPLDHNTYGGSFIYHAENKQVFLGYVIGLDYKNPHLSPFDEFQRFKTHPSIKKIIEGGKRISYGARALIEGGLQSLPKMFMPGALLIGCDAGTLNMPKIKGSHTAMKSGMIAGEVICEHLKNKTDLSIYEEKFKNSWVYDELFRARNVKPSFSWGLILGVIFTGIDQILFRGKLPFTLKHKHADHETLKPANEMPKIDYPKPDNIITFDKTSSVYLTGTNHADNQPVHLKLKDSNLPISYNLSKYDEPAQRYCPAGVYEVQKENDINKFVINSQNCIHCKTCDIKEPSQNIIWVTPEAVSYTHLRAHETR
;
A
#
# COMPACT_ATOMS: atom_id res chain seq x y z
N GLU A 1 -9.13 -12.67 8.07
CA GLU A 1 -8.62 -12.09 6.81
C GLU A 1 -7.13 -12.36 6.61
N MET A 2 -6.28 -11.94 7.55
CA MET A 2 -4.83 -12.18 7.51
C MET A 2 -4.46 -13.65 7.34
N CYS A 3 -5.09 -14.56 8.08
CA CYS A 3 -4.77 -15.98 8.01
C CYS A 3 -5.05 -16.64 6.65
N ILE A 4 -6.05 -16.18 5.90
CA ILE A 4 -6.33 -16.70 4.55
C ILE A 4 -5.29 -16.18 3.56
N ARG A 5 -4.99 -14.89 3.64
CA ARG A 5 -4.00 -14.21 2.79
C ARG A 5 -2.59 -14.76 2.98
N ASP A 6 -2.16 -14.93 4.22
CA ASP A 6 -0.78 -15.27 4.56
C ASP A 6 -0.44 -16.76 4.29
N ARG A 7 -1.45 -17.61 4.18
CA ARG A 7 -1.24 -19.04 3.90
C ARG A 7 -1.04 -19.38 2.44
N ASN A 8 -1.03 -18.41 1.55
CA ASN A 8 -0.83 -18.51 0.09
C ASN A 8 -1.64 -19.61 -0.64
N HIS A 9 -2.13 -20.61 0.03
CA HIS A 9 -2.94 -21.73 -0.48
C HIS A 9 -2.48 -22.27 -1.86
N GLY A 10 -1.16 -22.41 -2.07
CA GLY A 10 -0.57 -22.82 -3.32
C GLY A 10 -0.52 -21.75 -4.40
N LYS A 11 -0.74 -20.49 -4.04
CA LYS A 11 -0.62 -19.33 -4.92
C LYS A 11 0.76 -18.67 -4.79
N ASP A 12 1.05 -17.76 -5.70
CA ASP A 12 2.25 -16.94 -5.61
C ASP A 12 2.19 -16.03 -4.36
N PRO A 13 3.34 -15.63 -3.78
CA PRO A 13 3.37 -14.65 -2.70
C PRO A 13 2.63 -13.38 -3.08
N GLN A 14 1.88 -12.82 -2.12
CA GLN A 14 1.21 -11.56 -2.34
C GLN A 14 2.22 -10.42 -2.42
N GLN A 15 1.94 -9.46 -3.29
CA GLN A 15 2.72 -8.25 -3.45
C GLN A 15 1.89 -7.05 -2.99
N TYR A 16 2.57 -6.07 -2.39
CA TYR A 16 1.92 -4.87 -1.86
C TYR A 16 2.62 -3.60 -2.30
N GLY A 17 1.87 -2.52 -2.35
CA GLY A 17 2.38 -1.17 -2.40
C GLY A 17 1.96 -0.41 -1.16
N ILE A 18 2.79 0.52 -0.67
CA ILE A 18 2.35 1.53 0.28
C ILE A 18 1.90 2.77 -0.49
N GLY A 19 0.63 3.10 -0.34
CA GLY A 19 0.03 4.29 -0.94
C GLY A 19 -0.09 5.41 0.10
N PHE A 20 0.35 6.60 -0.29
CA PHE A 20 0.18 7.86 0.44
C PHE A 20 -0.84 8.71 -0.26
N LYS A 21 -1.59 9.49 0.49
CA LYS A 21 -2.53 10.46 -0.04
C LYS A 21 -2.57 11.70 0.83
N GLU A 22 -2.47 12.84 0.19
CA GLU A 22 -2.78 14.14 0.79
C GLU A 22 -3.92 14.80 0.03
N ILE A 23 -4.71 15.60 0.74
CA ILE A 23 -5.70 16.49 0.15
C ILE A 23 -5.24 17.92 0.39
N TRP A 24 -5.21 18.69 -0.67
CA TRP A 24 -4.80 20.07 -0.67
C TRP A 24 -5.94 20.96 -1.18
N GLU A 25 -6.19 22.06 -0.51
CA GLU A 25 -6.96 23.19 -1.03
C GLU A 25 -5.99 24.14 -1.70
N ILE A 26 -6.19 24.42 -3.00
CA ILE A 26 -5.26 25.22 -3.80
C ILE A 26 -5.93 26.47 -4.38
N ASP A 27 -5.11 27.41 -4.86
CA ASP A 27 -5.60 28.57 -5.59
C ASP A 27 -6.35 28.18 -6.84
N GLU A 28 -7.44 28.88 -7.16
CA GLU A 28 -8.26 28.68 -8.34
C GLU A 28 -7.46 28.73 -9.65
N LYS A 29 -6.47 29.64 -9.73
CA LYS A 29 -5.58 29.78 -10.90
C LYS A 29 -4.73 28.52 -11.20
N ASN A 30 -4.54 27.65 -10.22
CA ASN A 30 -3.77 26.40 -10.33
C ASN A 30 -4.69 25.19 -10.40
N HIS A 31 -6.01 25.38 -10.34
CA HIS A 31 -6.99 24.31 -10.31
C HIS A 31 -7.69 24.15 -11.67
N GLU A 32 -7.80 22.90 -12.09
CA GLU A 32 -8.54 22.50 -13.30
C GLU A 32 -9.42 21.30 -12.95
N GLU A 33 -10.68 21.53 -12.58
CA GLU A 33 -11.60 20.49 -12.16
C GLU A 33 -11.71 19.36 -13.19
N GLY A 34 -11.60 18.11 -12.71
CA GLY A 34 -11.62 16.92 -13.56
C GLY A 34 -10.27 16.54 -14.17
N LEU A 35 -9.21 17.35 -14.01
CA LEU A 35 -7.87 16.99 -14.46
C LEU A 35 -7.35 15.79 -13.66
N VAL A 36 -6.91 14.76 -14.38
CA VAL A 36 -6.30 13.54 -13.84
C VAL A 36 -4.92 13.36 -14.43
N MET A 37 -3.91 13.28 -13.58
CA MET A 37 -2.53 13.02 -13.99
C MET A 37 -1.99 11.78 -13.27
N HIS A 38 -1.19 11.01 -13.99
CA HIS A 38 -0.42 9.90 -13.44
C HIS A 38 1.05 10.05 -13.86
N SER A 39 1.97 9.67 -12.97
CA SER A 39 3.39 9.62 -13.29
C SER A 39 4.04 8.36 -12.73
N ALA A 40 5.20 7.99 -13.30
CA ALA A 40 6.06 6.92 -12.82
C ALA A 40 7.52 7.38 -12.84
N GLY A 41 8.39 6.73 -12.06
CA GLY A 41 9.82 7.01 -11.98
C GLY A 41 10.13 7.98 -10.84
N TRP A 42 10.75 9.13 -11.17
CA TRP A 42 11.23 10.08 -10.16
C TRP A 42 10.19 10.37 -9.05
N PRO A 43 10.60 10.44 -7.78
CA PRO A 43 11.95 10.39 -7.20
C PRO A 43 12.56 9.00 -7.05
N LEU A 44 11.83 7.93 -7.33
CA LEU A 44 12.33 6.56 -7.24
C LEU A 44 13.35 6.27 -8.34
N ASP A 45 14.27 5.37 -8.02
CA ASP A 45 15.19 4.82 -9.02
C ASP A 45 14.46 3.84 -9.95
N HIS A 46 15.15 3.44 -11.03
CA HIS A 46 14.56 2.55 -12.04
C HIS A 46 14.30 1.11 -11.56
N ASN A 47 14.82 0.72 -10.40
CA ASN A 47 14.64 -0.61 -9.81
C ASN A 47 13.54 -0.64 -8.75
N THR A 48 13.03 0.51 -8.36
CA THR A 48 11.97 0.63 -7.37
C THR A 48 10.65 0.96 -8.07
N TYR A 49 9.71 0.03 -7.98
CA TYR A 49 8.38 0.21 -8.56
C TYR A 49 7.58 1.26 -7.80
N GLY A 50 6.92 2.15 -8.51
CA GLY A 50 6.07 3.17 -7.91
C GLY A 50 5.61 4.22 -8.92
N GLY A 51 4.75 5.12 -8.43
CA GLY A 51 4.21 6.20 -9.23
C GLY A 51 3.22 7.06 -8.47
N SER A 52 2.72 8.11 -9.13
CA SER A 52 1.81 9.07 -8.53
C SER A 52 0.48 9.15 -9.24
N PHE A 53 -0.48 9.70 -8.52
CA PHE A 53 -1.71 10.24 -9.11
C PHE A 53 -1.99 11.64 -8.54
N ILE A 54 -2.57 12.49 -9.38
CA ILE A 54 -3.02 13.83 -9.00
C ILE A 54 -4.41 14.00 -9.61
N TYR A 55 -5.39 14.26 -8.77
CA TYR A 55 -6.77 14.46 -9.18
C TYR A 55 -7.26 15.82 -8.70
N HIS A 56 -7.66 16.67 -9.63
CA HIS A 56 -8.32 17.94 -9.33
C HIS A 56 -9.82 17.67 -9.16
N ALA A 57 -10.25 17.64 -7.91
CA ALA A 57 -11.63 17.39 -7.53
C ALA A 57 -12.42 18.71 -7.40
N GLU A 58 -13.68 18.61 -7.00
CA GLU A 58 -14.52 19.77 -6.70
C GLU A 58 -13.91 20.64 -5.59
N ASN A 59 -14.42 21.87 -5.45
CA ASN A 59 -14.09 22.80 -4.38
C ASN A 59 -12.59 23.17 -4.28
N LYS A 60 -11.90 23.27 -5.40
CA LYS A 60 -10.45 23.59 -5.49
C LYS A 60 -9.58 22.60 -4.70
N GLN A 61 -10.04 21.37 -4.52
CA GLN A 61 -9.29 20.32 -3.88
C GLN A 61 -8.47 19.52 -4.88
N VAL A 62 -7.24 19.23 -4.50
CA VAL A 62 -6.36 18.33 -5.23
C VAL A 62 -6.01 17.14 -4.35
N PHE A 63 -6.27 15.95 -4.89
CA PHE A 63 -5.86 14.69 -4.28
C PHE A 63 -4.51 14.29 -4.86
N LEU A 64 -3.50 14.40 -4.03
CA LEU A 64 -2.12 14.08 -4.38
C LEU A 64 -1.75 12.74 -3.74
N GLY A 65 -1.41 11.75 -4.55
CA GLY A 65 -1.03 10.44 -4.06
C GLY A 65 0.26 9.90 -4.66
N TYR A 66 0.91 9.03 -3.91
CA TYR A 66 2.14 8.35 -4.31
C TYR A 66 2.13 6.92 -3.80
N VAL A 67 2.46 5.97 -4.66
CA VAL A 67 2.48 4.55 -4.33
C VAL A 67 3.88 4.01 -4.57
N ILE A 68 4.40 3.24 -3.62
CA ILE A 68 5.70 2.58 -3.71
C ILE A 68 5.52 1.09 -3.43
N GLY A 69 5.96 0.24 -4.35
CA GLY A 69 5.96 -1.21 -4.15
C GLY A 69 6.80 -1.61 -2.95
N LEU A 70 6.27 -2.45 -2.07
CA LEU A 70 6.98 -2.89 -0.88
C LEU A 70 8.05 -3.95 -1.16
N ASP A 71 8.21 -4.36 -2.42
CA ASP A 71 9.28 -5.22 -2.91
C ASP A 71 10.62 -4.51 -3.12
N TYR A 72 10.75 -3.23 -2.71
CA TYR A 72 12.02 -2.49 -2.78
C TYR A 72 13.13 -3.14 -1.93
N LYS A 73 14.39 -2.96 -2.37
CA LYS A 73 15.56 -3.68 -1.84
C LYS A 73 16.39 -2.88 -0.84
N ASN A 74 16.33 -1.55 -0.91
CA ASN A 74 17.18 -0.67 -0.10
C ASN A 74 16.55 -0.40 1.27
N PRO A 75 17.12 -0.88 2.40
CA PRO A 75 16.58 -0.61 3.73
C PRO A 75 16.67 0.86 4.15
N HIS A 76 17.48 1.68 3.46
CA HIS A 76 17.56 3.11 3.70
C HIS A 76 16.47 3.92 3.00
N LEU A 77 15.65 3.29 2.14
CA LEU A 77 14.53 3.96 1.49
C LEU A 77 13.42 4.23 2.51
N SER A 78 12.98 5.48 2.57
CA SER A 78 11.81 5.92 3.33
C SER A 78 10.67 6.25 2.38
N PRO A 79 9.64 5.40 2.28
CA PRO A 79 8.51 5.68 1.38
C PRO A 79 7.81 7.02 1.65
N PHE A 80 7.74 7.42 2.92
CA PHE A 80 7.18 8.71 3.29
C PHE A 80 8.02 9.87 2.74
N ASP A 81 9.35 9.81 2.90
CA ASP A 81 10.23 10.88 2.45
C ASP A 81 10.34 10.92 0.92
N GLU A 82 10.20 9.79 0.22
CA GLU A 82 10.06 9.77 -1.24
C GLU A 82 8.79 10.50 -1.69
N PHE A 83 7.68 10.35 -0.98
CA PHE A 83 6.47 11.12 -1.25
C PHE A 83 6.68 12.63 -0.97
N GLN A 84 7.43 12.99 0.08
CA GLN A 84 7.77 14.39 0.31
C GLN A 84 8.65 14.95 -0.82
N ARG A 85 9.67 14.19 -1.27
CA ARG A 85 10.50 14.57 -2.42
C ARG A 85 9.68 14.73 -3.70
N PHE A 86 8.73 13.85 -3.96
CA PHE A 86 7.84 13.95 -5.12
C PHE A 86 7.16 15.33 -5.20
N LYS A 87 6.73 15.88 -4.09
CA LYS A 87 6.08 17.20 -4.03
C LYS A 87 7.01 18.36 -4.42
N THR A 88 8.33 18.17 -4.32
CA THR A 88 9.30 19.20 -4.69
C THR A 88 9.56 19.27 -6.20
N HIS A 89 9.06 18.33 -7.00
CA HIS A 89 9.18 18.40 -8.44
C HIS A 89 8.55 19.71 -8.98
N PRO A 90 9.21 20.48 -9.86
CA PRO A 90 8.72 21.79 -10.29
C PRO A 90 7.28 21.82 -10.78
N SER A 91 6.86 20.80 -11.55
CA SER A 91 5.49 20.69 -12.06
C SER A 91 4.47 20.42 -10.96
N ILE A 92 4.84 19.65 -9.93
CA ILE A 92 3.95 19.31 -8.81
C ILE A 92 3.89 20.47 -7.83
N LYS A 93 5.06 21.01 -7.48
CA LYS A 93 5.19 22.19 -6.63
C LYS A 93 4.29 23.32 -7.11
N LYS A 94 4.32 23.62 -8.42
CA LYS A 94 3.50 24.68 -9.03
C LYS A 94 2.00 24.50 -8.78
N ILE A 95 1.51 23.27 -8.69
CA ILE A 95 0.08 22.99 -8.44
C ILE A 95 -0.29 23.34 -7.00
N ILE A 96 0.54 22.93 -6.03
CA ILE A 96 0.22 23.00 -4.60
C ILE A 96 0.80 24.22 -3.88
N GLU A 97 1.69 24.98 -4.54
CA GLU A 97 2.31 26.16 -3.94
C GLU A 97 1.28 27.24 -3.59
N GLY A 98 1.33 27.74 -2.36
CA GLY A 98 0.34 28.65 -1.82
C GLY A 98 -0.94 27.96 -1.30
N GLY A 99 -1.09 26.66 -1.55
CA GLY A 99 -2.22 25.88 -1.05
C GLY A 99 -2.06 25.44 0.41
N LYS A 100 -3.14 24.86 0.94
CA LYS A 100 -3.20 24.34 2.31
C LYS A 100 -3.43 22.83 2.29
N ARG A 101 -2.55 22.06 2.93
CA ARG A 101 -2.76 20.64 3.17
C ARG A 101 -3.82 20.44 4.25
N ILE A 102 -4.90 19.72 3.96
CA ILE A 102 -6.05 19.54 4.86
C ILE A 102 -6.21 18.09 5.36
N SER A 103 -5.62 17.10 4.68
CA SER A 103 -5.71 15.71 5.10
C SER A 103 -4.48 14.92 4.66
N TYR A 104 -4.19 13.85 5.38
CA TYR A 104 -3.13 12.88 5.08
C TYR A 104 -3.62 11.47 5.41
N GLY A 105 -3.14 10.49 4.67
CA GLY A 105 -3.35 9.09 4.96
C GLY A 105 -2.35 8.20 4.24
N ALA A 106 -2.11 7.01 4.79
CA ALA A 106 -1.32 5.99 4.12
C ALA A 106 -1.91 4.61 4.39
N ARG A 107 -1.89 3.74 3.38
CA ARG A 107 -2.36 2.36 3.49
C ARG A 107 -1.61 1.45 2.53
N ALA A 108 -1.34 0.22 2.99
CA ALA A 108 -0.87 -0.83 2.10
C ALA A 108 -1.99 -1.27 1.14
N LEU A 109 -1.64 -1.44 -0.12
CA LEU A 109 -2.51 -1.85 -1.22
C LEU A 109 -2.06 -3.22 -1.71
N ILE A 110 -2.99 -4.09 -2.06
CA ILE A 110 -2.69 -5.42 -2.59
C ILE A 110 -2.50 -5.31 -4.11
N GLU A 111 -1.33 -5.72 -4.61
CA GLU A 111 -0.93 -5.56 -6.02
C GLU A 111 -0.57 -6.87 -6.71
N GLY A 112 -0.66 -8.01 -6.02
CA GLY A 112 -0.22 -9.31 -6.55
C GLY A 112 -1.02 -9.83 -7.74
N GLY A 113 -2.24 -9.36 -7.92
CA GLY A 113 -3.08 -9.73 -9.07
C GLY A 113 -3.57 -11.19 -9.04
N LEU A 114 -3.93 -11.71 -10.22
CA LEU A 114 -4.60 -12.99 -10.36
C LEU A 114 -3.84 -14.18 -9.74
N GLN A 115 -2.52 -14.26 -9.94
CA GLN A 115 -1.70 -15.37 -9.46
C GLN A 115 -1.52 -15.40 -7.95
N SER A 116 -1.78 -14.30 -7.27
CA SER A 116 -1.70 -14.17 -5.82
C SER A 116 -3.08 -14.13 -5.13
N LEU A 117 -4.17 -14.34 -5.87
CA LEU A 117 -5.51 -14.42 -5.27
C LEU A 117 -5.57 -15.60 -4.30
N PRO A 118 -5.89 -15.38 -3.02
CA PRO A 118 -6.03 -16.44 -2.04
C PRO A 118 -7.27 -17.31 -2.32
N LYS A 119 -7.48 -18.35 -1.53
CA LYS A 119 -8.78 -19.01 -1.45
C LYS A 119 -9.81 -18.02 -0.92
N MET A 120 -10.83 -17.72 -1.72
CA MET A 120 -11.76 -16.62 -1.45
C MET A 120 -13.00 -17.04 -0.66
N PHE A 121 -13.08 -18.28 -0.23
CA PHE A 121 -14.18 -18.78 0.60
C PHE A 121 -13.70 -19.66 1.74
N MET A 122 -14.49 -19.72 2.79
CA MET A 122 -14.37 -20.67 3.89
C MET A 122 -15.75 -20.90 4.50
N PRO A 123 -15.93 -21.90 5.35
CA PRO A 123 -17.23 -22.10 6.03
C PRO A 123 -17.67 -20.81 6.75
N GLY A 124 -18.83 -20.28 6.36
CA GLY A 124 -19.42 -19.07 6.94
C GLY A 124 -18.79 -17.73 6.51
N ALA A 125 -17.82 -17.69 5.57
CA ALA A 125 -17.20 -16.44 5.15
C ALA A 125 -16.76 -16.43 3.68
N LEU A 126 -16.79 -15.23 3.08
CA LEU A 126 -16.24 -14.93 1.75
C LEU A 126 -15.27 -13.78 1.84
N LEU A 127 -14.21 -13.82 1.05
CA LEU A 127 -13.23 -12.75 0.88
C LEU A 127 -13.49 -12.02 -0.44
N ILE A 128 -13.71 -10.71 -0.39
CA ILE A 128 -14.12 -9.90 -1.54
C ILE A 128 -13.27 -8.63 -1.68
N GLY A 129 -13.33 -8.00 -2.85
CA GLY A 129 -12.77 -6.69 -3.09
C GLY A 129 -11.25 -6.62 -3.06
N CYS A 130 -10.74 -5.45 -2.77
CA CYS A 130 -9.29 -5.21 -2.75
C CYS A 130 -8.58 -6.04 -1.67
N ASP A 131 -9.24 -6.37 -0.56
CA ASP A 131 -8.67 -7.23 0.48
C ASP A 131 -8.51 -8.68 0.00
N ALA A 132 -9.30 -9.12 -1.00
CA ALA A 132 -9.06 -10.37 -1.71
C ALA A 132 -7.94 -10.27 -2.76
N GLY A 133 -7.60 -9.08 -3.22
CA GLY A 133 -6.61 -8.86 -4.27
C GLY A 133 -7.19 -8.59 -5.65
N THR A 134 -8.43 -8.10 -5.75
CA THR A 134 -9.10 -7.85 -7.02
C THR A 134 -8.71 -6.51 -7.69
N LEU A 135 -7.73 -5.79 -7.13
CA LEU A 135 -7.22 -4.56 -7.75
C LEU A 135 -6.65 -4.84 -9.14
N ASN A 136 -7.12 -4.09 -10.14
CA ASN A 136 -6.44 -4.03 -11.43
C ASN A 136 -5.28 -3.04 -11.34
N MET A 137 -4.10 -3.56 -11.05
CA MET A 137 -2.90 -2.76 -10.80
C MET A 137 -2.50 -1.88 -12.00
N PRO A 138 -2.43 -2.38 -13.25
CA PRO A 138 -2.09 -1.54 -14.40
C PRO A 138 -3.01 -0.35 -14.61
N LYS A 139 -4.29 -0.49 -14.29
CA LYS A 139 -5.26 0.60 -14.38
C LYS A 139 -5.25 1.51 -13.16
N ILE A 140 -4.60 1.10 -12.07
CA ILE A 140 -4.67 1.75 -10.74
C ILE A 140 -6.14 1.90 -10.28
N LYS A 141 -6.98 0.92 -10.60
CA LYS A 141 -8.42 0.93 -10.32
C LYS A 141 -8.86 -0.39 -9.68
N GLY A 142 -9.56 -0.28 -8.55
CA GLY A 142 -10.09 -1.43 -7.81
C GLY A 142 -11.57 -1.34 -7.47
N SER A 143 -12.18 -0.15 -7.55
CA SER A 143 -13.58 0.04 -7.12
C SER A 143 -14.55 -0.83 -7.93
N HIS A 144 -14.45 -0.85 -9.25
CA HIS A 144 -15.33 -1.62 -10.13
C HIS A 144 -15.19 -3.13 -9.91
N THR A 145 -13.96 -3.64 -9.74
CA THR A 145 -13.69 -5.05 -9.48
C THR A 145 -14.15 -5.46 -8.07
N ALA A 146 -13.94 -4.57 -7.08
CA ALA A 146 -14.43 -4.79 -5.71
C ALA A 146 -15.96 -4.84 -5.67
N MET A 147 -16.65 -3.90 -6.32
CA MET A 147 -18.12 -3.89 -6.41
C MET A 147 -18.65 -5.16 -7.06
N LYS A 148 -18.09 -5.58 -8.19
CA LYS A 148 -18.54 -6.80 -8.87
C LYS A 148 -18.28 -8.05 -8.04
N SER A 149 -17.14 -8.16 -7.37
CA SER A 149 -16.88 -9.29 -6.47
C SER A 149 -17.88 -9.33 -5.31
N GLY A 150 -18.25 -8.17 -4.75
CA GLY A 150 -19.30 -8.05 -3.74
C GLY A 150 -20.68 -8.45 -4.26
N MET A 151 -21.04 -8.08 -5.48
CA MET A 151 -22.30 -8.49 -6.13
C MET A 151 -22.37 -10.02 -6.26
N ILE A 152 -21.30 -10.66 -6.76
CA ILE A 152 -21.25 -12.13 -6.89
C ILE A 152 -21.36 -12.79 -5.52
N ALA A 153 -20.68 -12.25 -4.50
CA ALA A 153 -20.78 -12.75 -3.13
C ALA A 153 -22.20 -12.66 -2.59
N GLY A 154 -22.88 -11.53 -2.79
CA GLY A 154 -24.28 -11.34 -2.38
C GLY A 154 -25.23 -12.37 -3.02
N GLU A 155 -25.07 -12.62 -4.33
CA GLU A 155 -25.85 -13.66 -5.04
C GLU A 155 -25.60 -15.06 -4.43
N VAL A 156 -24.34 -15.41 -4.19
CA VAL A 156 -23.96 -16.71 -3.60
C VAL A 156 -24.49 -16.87 -2.18
N ILE A 157 -24.40 -15.83 -1.35
CA ILE A 157 -24.94 -15.85 0.00
C ILE A 157 -26.47 -16.05 -0.02
N CYS A 158 -27.19 -15.36 -0.91
CA CYS A 158 -28.62 -15.54 -1.06
C CYS A 158 -28.99 -16.98 -1.47
N GLU A 159 -28.24 -17.57 -2.40
CA GLU A 159 -28.43 -18.98 -2.80
C GLU A 159 -28.12 -19.95 -1.65
N HIS A 160 -27.03 -19.70 -0.92
CA HIS A 160 -26.63 -20.49 0.24
C HIS A 160 -27.73 -20.50 1.34
N LEU A 161 -28.24 -19.33 1.67
CA LEU A 161 -29.29 -19.21 2.69
C LEU A 161 -30.61 -19.90 2.30
N LYS A 162 -30.99 -19.82 1.02
CA LYS A 162 -32.21 -20.42 0.49
C LYS A 162 -32.10 -21.93 0.29
N ASN A 163 -31.01 -22.36 -0.35
CA ASN A 163 -30.89 -23.72 -0.91
C ASN A 163 -29.78 -24.55 -0.23
N LYS A 164 -29.11 -24.00 0.79
CA LYS A 164 -27.98 -24.66 1.48
C LYS A 164 -26.81 -25.04 0.53
N THR A 165 -26.63 -24.31 -0.58
CA THR A 165 -25.56 -24.52 -1.51
C THR A 165 -24.20 -24.25 -0.85
N ASP A 166 -23.14 -24.91 -1.31
CA ASP A 166 -21.78 -24.66 -0.77
C ASP A 166 -21.23 -23.29 -1.20
N LEU A 167 -20.52 -22.60 -0.31
CA LEU A 167 -19.95 -21.29 -0.61
C LEU A 167 -18.78 -21.35 -1.61
N SER A 168 -18.25 -22.53 -1.91
CA SER A 168 -17.20 -22.72 -2.95
C SER A 168 -17.64 -22.30 -4.35
N ILE A 169 -18.97 -22.29 -4.60
CA ILE A 169 -19.55 -21.79 -5.86
C ILE A 169 -19.18 -20.33 -6.14
N TYR A 170 -18.75 -19.58 -5.11
CA TYR A 170 -18.26 -18.21 -5.28
C TYR A 170 -17.02 -18.14 -6.19
N GLU A 171 -16.06 -19.04 -6.00
CA GLU A 171 -14.86 -19.06 -6.87
C GLU A 171 -15.19 -19.41 -8.32
N GLU A 172 -16.15 -20.31 -8.54
CA GLU A 172 -16.61 -20.66 -9.88
C GLU A 172 -17.28 -19.47 -10.56
N LYS A 173 -18.24 -18.81 -9.88
CA LYS A 173 -18.92 -17.61 -10.40
C LYS A 173 -17.95 -16.45 -10.62
N PHE A 174 -16.96 -16.31 -9.74
CA PHE A 174 -15.91 -15.29 -9.92
C PHE A 174 -15.05 -15.58 -11.17
N LYS A 175 -14.63 -16.83 -11.38
CA LYS A 175 -13.86 -17.24 -12.58
C LYS A 175 -14.65 -17.03 -13.88
N ASN A 176 -15.95 -17.15 -13.85
CA ASN A 176 -16.83 -16.94 -15.00
C ASN A 176 -17.24 -15.46 -15.19
N SER A 177 -16.69 -14.55 -14.39
CA SER A 177 -17.01 -13.12 -14.45
C SER A 177 -15.98 -12.33 -15.27
N TRP A 178 -16.42 -11.17 -15.78
CA TRP A 178 -15.52 -10.24 -16.46
C TRP A 178 -14.35 -9.73 -15.57
N VAL A 179 -14.51 -9.77 -14.23
CA VAL A 179 -13.42 -9.41 -13.30
C VAL A 179 -12.25 -10.36 -13.46
N TYR A 180 -12.53 -11.66 -13.52
CA TYR A 180 -11.48 -12.65 -13.75
C TYR A 180 -10.77 -12.42 -15.08
N ASP A 181 -11.52 -12.17 -16.16
CA ASP A 181 -10.96 -11.89 -17.49
C ASP A 181 -10.07 -10.63 -17.45
N GLU A 182 -10.49 -9.60 -16.76
CA GLU A 182 -9.73 -8.37 -16.62
C GLU A 182 -8.42 -8.60 -15.86
N LEU A 183 -8.47 -9.30 -14.72
CA LEU A 183 -7.28 -9.68 -13.95
C LEU A 183 -6.38 -10.63 -14.73
N PHE A 184 -6.95 -11.54 -15.51
CA PHE A 184 -6.19 -12.45 -16.37
C PHE A 184 -5.37 -11.70 -17.42
N ARG A 185 -5.95 -10.69 -18.05
CA ARG A 185 -5.24 -9.85 -19.02
C ARG A 185 -4.13 -9.03 -18.38
N ALA A 186 -4.31 -8.60 -17.14
CA ALA A 186 -3.36 -7.78 -16.40
C ALA A 186 -2.24 -8.58 -15.71
N ARG A 187 -2.33 -9.93 -15.63
CA ARG A 187 -1.55 -10.80 -14.76
C ARG A 187 -0.02 -10.71 -14.92
N ASN A 188 0.47 -10.39 -16.13
CA ASN A 188 1.90 -10.33 -16.41
C ASN A 188 2.52 -8.94 -16.17
N VAL A 189 1.70 -7.92 -15.93
CA VAL A 189 2.21 -6.55 -15.84
C VAL A 189 3.05 -6.34 -14.59
N LYS A 190 2.49 -6.56 -13.39
CA LYS A 190 3.26 -6.34 -12.14
C LYS A 190 4.53 -7.18 -12.05
N PRO A 191 4.53 -8.49 -12.36
CA PRO A 191 5.75 -9.28 -12.29
C PRO A 191 6.86 -8.82 -13.24
N SER A 192 6.52 -8.25 -14.40
CA SER A 192 7.52 -7.76 -15.36
C SER A 192 8.36 -6.60 -14.85
N PHE A 193 7.82 -5.80 -13.93
CA PHE A 193 8.54 -4.70 -13.30
C PHE A 193 9.66 -5.17 -12.34
N SER A 194 9.72 -6.45 -12.00
CA SER A 194 10.89 -7.02 -11.31
C SER A 194 12.19 -6.92 -12.14
N TRP A 195 12.08 -6.71 -13.46
CA TRP A 195 13.20 -6.45 -14.37
C TRP A 195 13.61 -4.98 -14.44
N GLY A 196 12.99 -4.12 -13.65
CA GLY A 196 13.17 -2.66 -13.65
C GLY A 196 12.15 -1.94 -14.54
N LEU A 197 12.08 -0.62 -14.37
CA LEU A 197 11.05 0.23 -14.99
C LEU A 197 11.05 0.12 -16.53
N ILE A 198 12.22 0.26 -17.16
CA ILE A 198 12.31 0.32 -18.63
C ILE A 198 11.86 -1.00 -19.27
N LEU A 199 12.42 -2.13 -18.83
CA LEU A 199 12.08 -3.44 -19.38
C LEU A 199 10.63 -3.82 -19.04
N GLY A 200 10.16 -3.46 -17.84
CA GLY A 200 8.77 -3.66 -17.44
C GLY A 200 7.79 -2.91 -18.35
N VAL A 201 8.08 -1.66 -18.67
CA VAL A 201 7.24 -0.84 -19.58
C VAL A 201 7.24 -1.41 -21.00
N ILE A 202 8.41 -1.75 -21.54
CA ILE A 202 8.52 -2.35 -22.89
C ILE A 202 7.72 -3.65 -22.96
N PHE A 203 7.96 -4.57 -22.02
CA PHE A 203 7.23 -5.84 -21.98
C PHE A 203 5.72 -5.63 -21.82
N THR A 204 5.31 -4.74 -20.93
CA THR A 204 3.89 -4.39 -20.74
C THR A 204 3.27 -3.85 -22.01
N GLY A 205 3.98 -2.98 -22.74
CA GLY A 205 3.52 -2.49 -24.05
C GLY A 205 3.31 -3.63 -25.03
N ILE A 206 4.26 -4.54 -25.15
CA ILE A 206 4.14 -5.72 -26.02
C ILE A 206 2.95 -6.60 -25.58
N ASP A 207 2.89 -6.97 -24.28
CA ASP A 207 1.82 -7.84 -23.78
C ASP A 207 0.43 -7.22 -23.96
N GLN A 208 0.25 -5.95 -23.59
CA GLN A 208 -1.07 -5.32 -23.58
C GLN A 208 -1.52 -4.82 -24.95
N ILE A 209 -0.61 -4.32 -25.80
CA ILE A 209 -0.96 -3.75 -27.09
C ILE A 209 -1.01 -4.83 -28.17
N LEU A 210 0.05 -5.65 -28.30
CA LEU A 210 0.12 -6.67 -29.36
C LEU A 210 -0.67 -7.93 -28.97
N PHE A 211 -0.51 -8.43 -27.76
CA PHE A 211 -1.14 -9.68 -27.33
C PHE A 211 -2.42 -9.48 -26.52
N ARG A 212 -2.80 -8.24 -26.21
CA ARG A 212 -4.00 -7.89 -25.43
C ARG A 212 -4.11 -8.63 -24.10
N GLY A 213 -2.94 -8.86 -23.43
CA GLY A 213 -2.83 -9.61 -22.19
C GLY A 213 -3.05 -11.13 -22.31
N LYS A 214 -2.97 -11.68 -23.54
CA LYS A 214 -3.26 -13.11 -23.83
C LYS A 214 -2.00 -13.93 -24.13
N LEU A 215 -0.83 -13.54 -23.63
CA LEU A 215 0.36 -14.37 -23.73
C LEU A 215 0.08 -15.77 -23.14
N PRO A 216 0.65 -16.86 -23.72
CA PRO A 216 0.35 -18.23 -23.29
C PRO A 216 0.97 -18.64 -21.94
N PHE A 217 1.70 -17.75 -21.30
CA PHE A 217 2.35 -17.97 -20.01
C PHE A 217 1.93 -16.93 -18.98
N THR A 218 2.17 -17.24 -17.71
CA THR A 218 1.96 -16.33 -16.58
C THR A 218 3.29 -16.15 -15.85
N LEU A 219 3.74 -14.90 -15.73
CA LEU A 219 4.89 -14.56 -14.90
C LEU A 219 4.50 -14.70 -13.43
N LYS A 220 5.46 -15.15 -12.59
CA LYS A 220 5.25 -15.44 -11.18
C LYS A 220 5.92 -14.41 -10.29
N HIS A 221 5.30 -14.15 -9.13
CA HIS A 221 5.97 -13.52 -8.01
C HIS A 221 6.81 -14.56 -7.27
N LYS A 222 8.11 -14.27 -7.09
CA LYS A 222 9.06 -15.25 -6.55
C LYS A 222 9.28 -15.11 -5.04
N HIS A 223 9.12 -13.90 -4.51
CA HIS A 223 9.46 -13.55 -3.15
C HIS A 223 8.33 -12.73 -2.52
N ALA A 224 8.10 -12.91 -1.23
CA ALA A 224 7.27 -12.00 -0.44
C ALA A 224 8.03 -10.68 -0.19
N ASP A 225 7.30 -9.61 0.06
CA ASP A 225 7.90 -8.26 0.18
C ASP A 225 8.90 -8.13 1.33
N HIS A 226 8.71 -8.86 2.43
CA HIS A 226 9.64 -8.87 3.56
C HIS A 226 10.99 -9.54 3.25
N GLU A 227 11.05 -10.41 2.24
CA GLU A 227 12.25 -11.15 1.84
C GLU A 227 13.18 -10.35 0.92
N THR A 228 12.75 -9.19 0.43
CA THR A 228 13.45 -8.48 -0.66
C THR A 228 14.53 -7.52 -0.19
N LEU A 229 14.56 -7.13 1.09
CA LEU A 229 15.57 -6.22 1.61
C LEU A 229 16.96 -6.81 1.55
N LYS A 230 17.92 -6.02 1.06
CA LYS A 230 19.34 -6.33 1.12
C LYS A 230 19.97 -5.80 2.41
N PRO A 231 21.12 -6.36 2.84
CA PRO A 231 21.86 -5.81 3.97
C PRO A 231 22.16 -4.30 3.80
N ALA A 232 22.07 -3.55 4.88
CA ALA A 232 22.21 -2.10 4.86
C ALA A 232 23.61 -1.64 4.38
N ASN A 233 24.65 -2.41 4.66
CA ASN A 233 26.02 -2.13 4.23
C ASN A 233 26.25 -2.37 2.72
N GLU A 234 25.35 -3.07 2.04
CA GLU A 234 25.41 -3.31 0.59
C GLU A 234 24.61 -2.28 -0.22
N MET A 235 23.88 -1.40 0.46
CA MET A 235 22.97 -0.46 -0.20
C MET A 235 23.38 1.00 0.07
N PRO A 236 23.20 1.88 -0.91
CA PRO A 236 23.51 3.30 -0.72
C PRO A 236 22.57 3.91 0.30
N LYS A 237 23.14 4.72 1.19
CA LYS A 237 22.35 5.60 2.06
C LYS A 237 21.64 6.66 1.24
N ILE A 238 20.43 7.01 1.67
CA ILE A 238 19.64 8.06 1.04
C ILE A 238 19.49 9.19 2.05
N ASP A 239 20.03 10.36 1.71
CA ASP A 239 19.88 11.56 2.51
C ASP A 239 18.60 12.30 2.10
N TYR A 240 17.65 12.38 3.01
CA TYR A 240 16.42 13.12 2.80
C TYR A 240 16.56 14.55 3.36
N PRO A 241 16.18 15.58 2.59
CA PRO A 241 16.18 16.94 3.08
C PRO A 241 15.19 17.10 4.23
N LYS A 242 15.50 17.99 5.17
CA LYS A 242 14.56 18.37 6.21
C LYS A 242 13.32 19.02 5.57
N PRO A 243 12.11 18.74 6.08
CA PRO A 243 10.88 19.34 5.58
C PRO A 243 10.89 20.86 5.77
N ASP A 244 10.33 21.57 4.79
CA ASP A 244 10.20 23.04 4.81
C ASP A 244 8.95 23.54 5.57
N ASN A 245 8.04 22.62 5.95
CA ASN A 245 6.75 22.89 6.58
C ASN A 245 5.81 23.78 5.75
N ILE A 246 6.04 23.89 4.45
CA ILE A 246 5.21 24.61 3.49
C ILE A 246 4.64 23.63 2.46
N ILE A 247 5.52 22.86 1.80
CA ILE A 247 5.17 21.84 0.82
C ILE A 247 5.50 20.45 1.36
N THR A 248 6.60 20.34 2.10
CA THR A 248 7.07 19.10 2.70
C THR A 248 6.91 19.14 4.22
N PHE A 249 6.56 18.02 4.82
CA PHE A 249 6.22 17.93 6.24
C PHE A 249 6.87 16.69 6.88
N ASP A 250 7.01 16.71 8.19
CA ASP A 250 7.42 15.55 8.97
C ASP A 250 6.28 14.53 9.18
N LYS A 251 6.65 13.34 9.68
CA LYS A 251 5.69 12.26 9.93
C LYS A 251 4.68 12.62 11.01
N THR A 252 5.10 13.27 12.08
CA THR A 252 4.24 13.59 13.24
C THR A 252 3.15 14.57 12.87
N SER A 253 3.50 15.68 12.20
CA SER A 253 2.52 16.64 11.70
C SER A 253 1.56 16.04 10.67
N SER A 254 2.03 15.04 9.92
CA SER A 254 1.19 14.31 8.96
C SER A 254 0.22 13.36 9.66
N VAL A 255 0.65 12.65 10.70
CA VAL A 255 -0.23 11.79 11.52
C VAL A 255 -1.39 12.56 12.13
N TYR A 256 -1.15 13.77 12.62
CA TYR A 256 -2.22 14.64 13.15
C TYR A 256 -3.37 14.84 12.15
N LEU A 257 -3.05 14.98 10.86
CA LEU A 257 -4.05 15.17 9.79
C LEU A 257 -4.79 13.90 9.37
N THR A 258 -4.43 12.75 9.90
CA THR A 258 -5.20 11.50 9.66
C THR A 258 -6.48 11.45 10.47
N GLY A 259 -6.53 12.21 11.56
CA GLY A 259 -7.63 12.17 12.53
C GLY A 259 -7.74 10.84 13.30
N THR A 260 -6.74 9.95 13.19
CA THR A 260 -6.73 8.70 13.94
C THR A 260 -6.44 8.97 15.41
N ASN A 261 -7.24 8.43 16.30
CA ASN A 261 -7.09 8.56 17.74
C ASN A 261 -7.22 7.18 18.43
N HIS A 262 -6.29 6.86 19.31
CA HIS A 262 -6.33 5.66 20.13
C HIS A 262 -6.63 6.05 21.58
N ALA A 263 -7.34 5.19 22.30
CA ALA A 263 -7.53 5.39 23.72
C ALA A 263 -6.18 5.26 24.46
N ASP A 264 -5.88 6.20 25.37
CA ASP A 264 -4.57 6.27 26.03
C ASP A 264 -4.25 5.05 26.88
N ASN A 265 -5.28 4.41 27.43
CA ASN A 265 -5.17 3.27 28.35
C ASN A 265 -5.38 1.91 27.68
N GLN A 266 -5.52 1.85 26.34
CA GLN A 266 -5.68 0.56 25.66
C GLN A 266 -4.35 -0.20 25.56
N PRO A 267 -4.38 -1.54 25.53
CA PRO A 267 -3.18 -2.34 25.26
C PRO A 267 -2.57 -2.05 23.90
N VAL A 268 -1.25 -2.04 23.84
CA VAL A 268 -0.52 -1.87 22.56
C VAL A 268 -0.90 -2.99 21.59
N HIS A 269 -1.40 -2.62 20.41
CA HIS A 269 -1.83 -3.56 19.38
C HIS A 269 -0.69 -4.06 18.47
N LEU A 270 0.50 -3.46 18.59
CA LEU A 270 1.72 -3.86 17.88
C LEU A 270 2.62 -4.62 18.86
N LYS A 271 2.65 -5.93 18.73
CA LYS A 271 3.41 -6.81 19.62
C LYS A 271 4.63 -7.39 18.92
N LEU A 272 5.68 -7.68 19.65
CA LEU A 272 6.85 -8.41 19.16
C LEU A 272 6.77 -9.86 19.57
N LYS A 273 7.13 -10.78 18.67
CA LYS A 273 7.34 -12.20 19.02
C LYS A 273 8.56 -12.36 19.92
N ASP A 274 9.64 -11.65 19.58
CA ASP A 274 10.89 -11.57 20.32
C ASP A 274 11.34 -10.11 20.42
N SER A 275 11.43 -9.59 21.63
CA SER A 275 11.81 -8.20 21.92
C SER A 275 13.27 -7.88 21.56
N ASN A 276 14.13 -8.88 21.38
CA ASN A 276 15.55 -8.70 21.08
C ASN A 276 15.81 -8.53 19.57
N LEU A 277 15.00 -9.14 18.70
CA LEU A 277 15.23 -9.17 17.25
C LEU A 277 15.39 -7.79 16.60
N PRO A 278 14.64 -6.75 16.98
CA PRO A 278 14.80 -5.43 16.37
C PRO A 278 16.22 -4.88 16.52
N ILE A 279 16.87 -5.11 17.66
CA ILE A 279 18.23 -4.62 17.92
C ILE A 279 19.28 -5.64 17.48
N SER A 280 19.13 -6.91 17.86
CA SER A 280 20.17 -7.92 17.61
C SER A 280 20.29 -8.31 16.11
N TYR A 281 19.19 -8.29 15.39
CA TYR A 281 19.14 -8.72 13.99
C TYR A 281 18.80 -7.57 13.02
N ASN A 282 17.64 -6.93 13.19
CA ASN A 282 17.19 -5.94 12.20
C ASN A 282 18.09 -4.69 12.17
N LEU A 283 18.48 -4.17 13.34
CA LEU A 283 19.38 -3.01 13.40
C LEU A 283 20.77 -3.36 12.83
N SER A 284 21.32 -4.50 13.19
CA SER A 284 22.67 -4.91 12.74
C SER A 284 22.74 -5.19 11.24
N LYS A 285 21.69 -5.79 10.67
CA LYS A 285 21.70 -6.22 9.26
C LYS A 285 21.05 -5.23 8.31
N TYR A 286 19.99 -4.54 8.74
CA TYR A 286 19.16 -3.69 7.90
C TYR A 286 19.04 -2.25 8.40
N ASP A 287 19.80 -1.87 9.43
CA ASP A 287 19.75 -0.55 10.07
C ASP A 287 18.34 -0.19 10.56
N GLU A 288 17.63 -1.18 11.13
CA GLU A 288 16.23 -1.18 11.61
C GLU A 288 15.29 -0.42 10.65
N PRO A 289 14.84 -1.06 9.59
CA PRO A 289 14.09 -0.39 8.52
C PRO A 289 12.71 0.09 8.93
N ALA A 290 12.19 -0.37 10.09
CA ALA A 290 10.88 0.07 10.61
C ALA A 290 10.81 1.57 10.83
N GLN A 291 11.94 2.21 11.18
CA GLN A 291 12.04 3.65 11.32
C GLN A 291 11.73 4.40 10.00
N ARG A 292 11.95 3.74 8.87
CA ARG A 292 11.78 4.31 7.51
C ARG A 292 10.51 3.86 6.82
N TYR A 293 10.21 2.54 6.81
CA TYR A 293 8.99 2.09 6.14
C TYR A 293 7.70 2.50 6.86
N CYS A 294 7.75 2.79 8.15
CA CYS A 294 6.57 3.29 8.88
C CYS A 294 6.27 4.74 8.46
N PRO A 295 5.08 5.02 7.92
CA PRO A 295 4.69 6.36 7.48
C PRO A 295 4.27 7.29 8.63
N ALA A 296 4.26 6.79 9.86
CA ALA A 296 3.65 7.44 11.01
C ALA A 296 4.60 7.62 12.21
N GLY A 297 5.90 7.27 12.06
CA GLY A 297 6.86 7.42 13.16
C GLY A 297 6.55 6.55 14.38
N VAL A 298 6.02 5.35 14.16
CA VAL A 298 5.67 4.42 15.25
C VAL A 298 6.92 3.78 15.83
N TYR A 299 7.92 3.49 15.01
CA TYR A 299 9.11 2.73 15.40
C TYR A 299 10.33 3.62 15.44
N GLU A 300 11.08 3.54 16.54
CA GLU A 300 12.31 4.29 16.77
C GLU A 300 13.36 3.41 17.42
N VAL A 301 14.62 3.64 17.10
CA VAL A 301 15.76 3.15 17.87
C VAL A 301 16.33 4.32 18.66
N GLN A 302 16.16 4.29 19.95
CA GLN A 302 16.70 5.29 20.87
C GLN A 302 17.97 4.76 21.54
N LYS A 303 18.92 5.63 21.80
CA LYS A 303 20.16 5.30 22.48
C LYS A 303 20.13 5.87 23.90
N GLU A 304 20.05 4.99 24.89
CA GLU A 304 20.08 5.34 26.32
C GLU A 304 21.34 4.70 26.95
N ASN A 305 22.23 5.52 27.54
CA ASN A 305 23.47 5.04 28.19
C ASN A 305 24.28 4.08 27.29
N ASP A 306 24.45 4.41 26.01
CA ASP A 306 25.12 3.59 24.99
C ASP A 306 24.42 2.26 24.63
N ILE A 307 23.22 2.00 25.14
CA ILE A 307 22.41 0.83 24.82
C ILE A 307 21.30 1.25 23.84
N ASN A 308 21.22 0.55 22.71
CA ASN A 308 20.13 0.75 21.76
C ASN A 308 18.85 0.07 22.29
N LYS A 309 17.74 0.82 22.24
CA LYS A 309 16.41 0.37 22.65
C LYS A 309 15.42 0.60 21.52
N PHE A 310 14.65 -0.42 21.19
CA PHE A 310 13.57 -0.30 20.21
C PHE A 310 12.29 0.17 20.90
N VAL A 311 11.73 1.27 20.40
CA VAL A 311 10.54 1.91 20.97
C VAL A 311 9.39 1.82 19.98
N ILE A 312 8.19 1.53 20.47
CA ILE A 312 6.96 1.46 19.69
C ILE A 312 5.98 2.53 20.18
N ASN A 313 5.87 3.62 19.45
CA ASN A 313 4.94 4.73 19.68
C ASN A 313 3.56 4.38 19.08
N SER A 314 2.86 3.43 19.68
CA SER A 314 1.63 2.85 19.12
C SER A 314 0.50 3.85 18.92
N GLN A 315 0.50 4.96 19.65
CA GLN A 315 -0.45 6.07 19.50
C GLN A 315 -0.38 6.73 18.11
N ASN A 316 0.80 6.71 17.48
CA ASN A 316 0.98 7.26 16.14
C ASN A 316 0.48 6.31 15.03
N CYS A 317 0.09 5.08 15.36
CA CYS A 317 -0.28 4.09 14.37
C CYS A 317 -1.54 4.49 13.58
N ILE A 318 -1.41 4.58 12.26
CA ILE A 318 -2.50 4.89 11.32
C ILE A 318 -3.06 3.64 10.62
N HIS A 319 -2.75 2.46 11.14
CA HIS A 319 -3.25 1.17 10.65
C HIS A 319 -2.93 0.87 9.17
N CYS A 320 -1.83 1.38 8.64
CA CYS A 320 -1.44 1.19 7.24
C CYS A 320 -1.01 -0.24 6.88
N LYS A 321 -0.71 -1.09 7.86
CA LYS A 321 -0.27 -2.49 7.71
C LYS A 321 1.13 -2.69 7.09
N THR A 322 1.89 -1.65 6.83
CA THR A 322 3.23 -1.77 6.22
C THR A 322 4.19 -2.61 7.06
N CYS A 323 4.15 -2.48 8.39
CA CYS A 323 5.01 -3.25 9.29
C CYS A 323 4.72 -4.77 9.26
N ASP A 324 3.46 -5.14 9.16
CA ASP A 324 3.01 -6.53 9.04
C ASP A 324 3.47 -7.18 7.72
N ILE A 325 3.72 -6.36 6.69
CA ILE A 325 4.11 -6.81 5.35
C ILE A 325 5.62 -6.77 5.14
N LYS A 326 6.29 -5.67 5.56
CA LYS A 326 7.67 -5.36 5.16
C LYS A 326 8.71 -5.73 6.21
N GLU A 327 8.33 -6.01 7.44
CA GLU A 327 9.27 -6.32 8.52
C GLU A 327 10.05 -7.61 8.18
N PRO A 328 11.41 -7.54 8.06
CA PRO A 328 12.20 -8.63 7.45
C PRO A 328 12.25 -9.91 8.29
N SER A 329 12.11 -9.82 9.59
CA SER A 329 12.09 -10.98 10.49
C SER A 329 10.68 -11.50 10.78
N GLN A 330 9.63 -10.82 10.26
CA GLN A 330 8.21 -11.10 10.55
C GLN A 330 7.95 -11.21 12.08
N ASN A 331 8.63 -10.34 12.82
CA ASN A 331 8.59 -10.29 14.28
C ASN A 331 7.41 -9.50 14.84
N ILE A 332 6.88 -8.53 14.05
CA ILE A 332 5.76 -7.70 14.48
C ILE A 332 4.46 -8.47 14.31
N ILE A 333 3.73 -8.65 15.42
CA ILE A 333 2.37 -9.19 15.42
C ILE A 333 1.41 -8.02 15.57
N TRP A 334 0.60 -7.82 14.56
CA TRP A 334 -0.47 -6.84 14.60
C TRP A 334 -1.74 -7.50 15.16
N VAL A 335 -2.23 -7.06 16.32
CA VAL A 335 -3.49 -7.51 16.90
C VAL A 335 -4.55 -6.42 16.77
N THR A 336 -5.82 -6.80 16.81
CA THR A 336 -6.91 -5.81 16.75
C THR A 336 -6.85 -4.90 17.97
N PRO A 337 -6.79 -3.56 17.82
CA PRO A 337 -6.88 -2.62 18.94
C PRO A 337 -8.28 -2.69 19.58
N GLU A 338 -8.37 -2.34 20.87
CA GLU A 338 -9.66 -2.33 21.58
C GLU A 338 -10.60 -1.26 21.03
N ALA A 339 -10.07 -0.06 20.82
CA ALA A 339 -10.82 1.05 20.25
C ALA A 339 -9.93 1.92 19.37
N VAL A 340 -10.44 2.32 18.23
CA VAL A 340 -9.86 3.34 17.35
C VAL A 340 -10.98 4.24 16.93
N SER A 341 -10.89 5.51 17.29
CA SER A 341 -11.76 6.53 16.74
C SER A 341 -11.03 7.33 15.67
N TYR A 342 -11.71 7.62 14.60
CA TYR A 342 -11.26 8.57 13.59
C TYR A 342 -12.02 9.87 13.83
N THR A 343 -11.38 10.83 14.50
CA THR A 343 -11.94 12.17 14.59
C THR A 343 -11.87 12.79 13.20
N HIS A 344 -13.01 12.83 12.49
CA HIS A 344 -13.19 13.46 11.18
C HIS A 344 -12.76 12.66 9.92
N LEU A 345 -13.10 11.39 9.81
CA LEU A 345 -13.88 11.08 8.65
C LEU A 345 -15.31 11.63 8.94
N ARG A 346 -15.50 12.93 8.88
CA ARG A 346 -16.78 13.37 8.36
C ARG A 346 -16.84 12.75 6.99
N ALA A 347 -17.50 11.61 6.89
CA ALA A 347 -18.19 11.30 5.66
C ALA A 347 -18.79 12.64 5.26
N HIS A 348 -18.42 13.16 4.10
CA HIS A 348 -19.28 14.14 3.46
C HIS A 348 -20.59 13.38 3.36
N GLU A 349 -21.47 13.62 4.31
CA GLU A 349 -22.87 13.32 4.15
C GLU A 349 -23.22 14.04 2.86
N THR A 350 -23.29 13.25 1.82
CA THR A 350 -23.92 13.66 0.58
C THR A 350 -25.35 13.98 0.96
N ARG A 351 -25.62 15.27 1.14
CA ARG A 351 -26.99 15.78 1.06
C ARG A 351 -27.47 15.66 -0.36
#